data_7ea52022659738c546fbd29ac3ca6224
#
_entry.id   7ea52022659738c546fbd29ac3ca6224
#
_cell.length_a   1.000
_cell.length_b   1.000
_cell.length_c   1.000
_cell.angle_alpha   90.00
_cell.angle_beta   90.00
_cell.angle_gamma   90.00
#
_symmetry.space_group_name_H-M   'P 1'
#
loop_
_entity.id
_entity.type
_entity.pdbx_description
1 polymer ?
#
loop_
_entity_poly.entity_id
_entity_poly.type
_entity_poly.pdbx_seq_one_letter_code
_entity_poly.pdbx_strand_id
1 'polypeptide(L)'
;MYSIRSFVFVLALLLCTCKKAGSSGTSPFESSPSLRDVTPGFVDEASGIADSYSFPGYLWVELDSGNPPVLSLLKHDGSRGKTITIVGATNRDWEDIVLSVGPEDSKKYLYVGEIGDNNRQYPKYSIYRLVEPVAGKDSVSDYDRIDFIYPDGPHDAEAMLVEPTSKDIYIITKRDQQSKVYKLTYPQSVNTTITATHVMDLPYMGVVSAAYSSQHEILVKTYSSIYYYKGKAGESVKEVLLHSYQSLPYQVEAQGEAVCFSNDGSGFFTLSEKSFLPAAKLNFYRRK
;
A
#
# COMPACT_ATOMS: atom_id res chain seq x y z
N MET A 1 -1.91 41.54 -61.31
CA MET A 1 -2.45 40.14 -61.28
C MET A 1 -1.83 39.45 -60.06
N TYR A 2 -2.47 39.60 -58.88
CA TYR A 2 -1.96 39.03 -57.59
C TYR A 2 -2.82 37.80 -57.27
N SER A 3 -2.13 36.62 -57.18
CA SER A 3 -2.74 35.34 -56.81
C SER A 3 -2.75 35.22 -55.30
N ILE A 4 -3.94 35.19 -54.70
CA ILE A 4 -4.16 34.88 -53.28
C ILE A 4 -4.18 33.38 -53.10
N ARG A 5 -3.15 32.84 -52.42
CA ARG A 5 -3.14 31.43 -52.00
C ARG A 5 -3.80 31.35 -50.61
N SER A 6 -4.99 30.72 -50.59
CA SER A 6 -5.68 30.37 -49.37
C SER A 6 -4.97 29.23 -48.63
N PHE A 7 -4.48 29.51 -47.44
CA PHE A 7 -4.00 28.45 -46.51
C PHE A 7 -5.18 27.93 -45.71
N VAL A 8 -5.54 26.68 -45.94
CA VAL A 8 -6.50 25.97 -45.12
C VAL A 8 -5.77 25.41 -43.89
N PHE A 9 -6.05 25.97 -42.72
CA PHE A 9 -5.59 25.43 -41.45
C PHE A 9 -6.52 24.24 -41.09
N VAL A 10 -6.01 23.03 -41.13
CA VAL A 10 -6.68 21.86 -40.57
C VAL A 10 -6.40 21.85 -39.07
N LEU A 11 -7.41 22.23 -38.30
CA LEU A 11 -7.39 22.15 -36.84
C LEU A 11 -7.64 20.67 -36.45
N ALA A 12 -6.57 19.94 -36.13
CA ALA A 12 -6.67 18.61 -35.58
C ALA A 12 -7.18 18.70 -34.13
N LEU A 13 -8.46 18.42 -33.91
CA LEU A 13 -8.99 18.21 -32.56
C LEU A 13 -8.37 16.94 -31.99
N LEU A 14 -7.40 17.09 -31.08
CA LEU A 14 -6.98 16.04 -30.16
C LEU A 14 -8.14 15.75 -29.20
N LEU A 15 -8.90 14.73 -29.48
CA LEU A 15 -9.85 14.16 -28.54
C LEU A 15 -9.06 13.53 -27.37
N CYS A 16 -8.81 14.33 -26.33
CA CYS A 16 -8.36 13.84 -25.05
C CYS A 16 -9.46 12.95 -24.49
N THR A 17 -9.33 11.64 -24.63
CA THR A 17 -10.23 10.68 -23.99
C THR A 17 -9.98 10.68 -22.51
N CYS A 18 -10.61 11.59 -21.77
CA CYS A 18 -10.77 11.46 -20.33
C CYS A 18 -11.42 10.09 -20.06
N LYS A 19 -10.66 9.12 -19.55
CA LYS A 19 -11.24 7.89 -19.01
C LYS A 19 -12.23 8.30 -17.92
N LYS A 20 -13.50 8.05 -18.16
CA LYS A 20 -14.58 8.32 -17.19
C LYS A 20 -14.26 7.57 -15.89
N ALA A 21 -14.17 8.32 -14.80
CA ALA A 21 -14.21 7.80 -13.45
C ALA A 21 -15.47 6.95 -13.25
N GLY A 22 -15.25 5.79 -12.65
CA GLY A 22 -16.15 4.93 -11.95
C GLY A 22 -17.56 4.66 -12.50
N SER A 23 -17.81 3.39 -12.80
CA SER A 23 -19.19 2.88 -12.93
C SER A 23 -19.95 3.13 -11.62
N SER A 24 -21.20 3.59 -11.71
CA SER A 24 -22.15 3.78 -10.60
C SER A 24 -22.67 2.44 -10.03
N GLY A 25 -21.80 1.47 -9.82
CA GLY A 25 -22.12 0.23 -9.12
C GLY A 25 -22.32 0.50 -7.63
N THR A 26 -23.23 -0.23 -6.98
CA THR A 26 -23.32 -0.21 -5.51
C THR A 26 -22.00 -0.70 -4.91
N SER A 27 -21.45 0.03 -3.94
CA SER A 27 -20.23 -0.39 -3.23
C SER A 27 -20.40 -1.79 -2.64
N PRO A 28 -19.41 -2.70 -2.80
CA PRO A 28 -19.44 -4.01 -2.15
C PRO A 28 -19.23 -3.93 -0.63
N PHE A 29 -18.94 -2.74 -0.10
CA PHE A 29 -18.74 -2.50 1.31
C PHE A 29 -19.75 -1.52 1.87
N GLU A 30 -20.01 -1.59 3.17
CA GLU A 30 -20.86 -0.63 3.88
C GLU A 30 -20.27 0.79 3.75
N SER A 31 -21.14 1.80 3.78
CA SER A 31 -20.74 3.20 3.67
C SER A 31 -20.27 3.81 4.97
N SER A 32 -20.64 3.20 6.08
CA SER A 32 -20.28 3.67 7.43
C SER A 32 -19.45 2.60 8.13
N PRO A 33 -18.22 2.92 8.57
CA PRO A 33 -17.37 1.95 9.25
C PRO A 33 -17.80 1.74 10.70
N SER A 34 -17.40 0.60 11.27
CA SER A 34 -17.31 0.43 12.71
C SER A 34 -16.05 1.14 13.20
N LEU A 35 -16.22 2.12 14.11
CA LEU A 35 -15.12 2.94 14.63
C LEU A 35 -14.58 2.35 15.93
N ARG A 36 -13.26 2.37 16.10
CA ARG A 36 -12.57 1.97 17.33
C ARG A 36 -11.49 2.99 17.67
N ASP A 37 -11.42 3.37 18.93
CA ASP A 37 -10.29 4.12 19.47
C ASP A 37 -9.12 3.16 19.71
N VAL A 38 -7.96 3.53 19.22
CA VAL A 38 -6.74 2.78 19.50
C VAL A 38 -6.22 3.17 20.87
N THR A 39 -5.63 2.21 21.60
CA THR A 39 -4.97 2.50 22.89
C THR A 39 -3.96 3.65 22.73
N PRO A 40 -4.14 4.80 23.39
CA PRO A 40 -3.26 5.95 23.25
C PRO A 40 -1.79 5.62 23.54
N GLY A 41 -0.87 6.15 22.75
CA GLY A 41 0.57 5.94 22.91
C GLY A 41 1.08 4.57 22.44
N PHE A 42 0.27 3.81 21.69
CA PHE A 42 0.67 2.48 21.23
C PHE A 42 1.14 2.48 19.76
N VAL A 43 0.35 3.04 18.86
CA VAL A 43 0.65 3.13 17.43
C VAL A 43 0.27 4.52 16.90
N ASP A 44 0.79 5.55 17.56
CA ASP A 44 0.39 6.94 17.32
C ASP A 44 0.81 7.47 15.94
N GLU A 45 1.85 6.89 15.35
CA GLU A 45 2.39 7.23 14.02
C GLU A 45 2.34 5.99 13.09
N ALA A 46 1.15 5.36 13.02
CA ALA A 46 0.94 4.19 12.19
C ALA A 46 0.90 4.58 10.71
N SER A 47 1.78 4.00 9.88
CA SER A 47 1.84 4.21 8.44
C SER A 47 1.25 3.05 7.65
N GLY A 48 1.51 1.79 8.03
CA GLY A 48 0.97 0.61 7.37
C GLY A 48 0.33 -0.41 8.31
N ILE A 49 -0.61 -1.20 7.77
CA ILE A 49 -1.27 -2.31 8.47
C ILE A 49 -1.41 -3.55 7.61
N ALA A 50 -1.38 -4.74 8.24
CA ALA A 50 -1.70 -6.01 7.60
C ALA A 50 -2.46 -6.93 8.57
N ASP A 51 -3.55 -7.56 8.14
CA ASP A 51 -4.30 -8.49 9.00
C ASP A 51 -3.49 -9.77 9.24
N SER A 52 -3.26 -10.11 10.51
CA SER A 52 -2.36 -11.20 10.89
C SER A 52 -2.98 -12.57 10.66
N TYR A 53 -2.20 -13.47 10.08
CA TYR A 53 -2.56 -14.87 9.93
C TYR A 53 -2.21 -15.69 11.19
N SER A 54 -1.03 -15.41 11.77
CA SER A 54 -0.51 -16.11 12.96
C SER A 54 -1.20 -15.68 14.25
N PHE A 55 -1.84 -14.49 14.27
CA PHE A 55 -2.57 -13.95 15.41
C PHE A 55 -3.98 -13.51 14.96
N PRO A 56 -4.93 -14.44 14.78
CA PRO A 56 -6.29 -14.07 14.38
C PRO A 56 -6.91 -13.04 15.33
N GLY A 57 -7.52 -12.00 14.75
CA GLY A 57 -8.07 -10.86 15.50
C GLY A 57 -7.08 -9.76 15.81
N TYR A 58 -5.88 -9.79 15.17
CA TYR A 58 -4.87 -8.74 15.29
C TYR A 58 -4.42 -8.23 13.93
N LEU A 59 -4.05 -6.97 13.87
CA LEU A 59 -3.33 -6.34 12.77
C LEU A 59 -1.85 -6.21 13.14
N TRP A 60 -0.97 -6.49 12.20
CA TRP A 60 0.39 -5.98 12.22
C TRP A 60 0.35 -4.50 11.86
N VAL A 61 1.08 -3.70 12.62
CA VAL A 61 1.24 -2.26 12.40
C VAL A 61 2.72 -1.95 12.42
N GLU A 62 3.19 -1.25 11.41
CA GLU A 62 4.48 -0.58 11.44
C GLU A 62 4.29 0.92 11.68
N LEU A 63 5.35 1.60 12.12
CA LEU A 63 5.35 3.02 12.44
C LEU A 63 6.29 3.78 11.51
N ASP A 64 5.90 4.99 11.16
CA ASP A 64 6.65 5.94 10.35
C ASP A 64 8.05 6.22 10.89
N SER A 65 8.80 7.02 10.17
CA SER A 65 10.17 7.45 10.46
C SER A 65 10.38 7.98 11.87
N GLY A 66 11.60 7.79 12.39
CA GLY A 66 11.95 8.21 13.77
C GLY A 66 11.54 7.22 14.86
N ASN A 67 10.75 6.21 14.55
CA ASN A 67 10.39 5.13 15.45
C ASN A 67 11.43 3.99 15.42
N PRO A 68 11.56 3.19 16.49
CA PRO A 68 12.40 2.00 16.46
C PRO A 68 11.87 0.96 15.46
N PRO A 69 12.74 0.06 14.94
CA PRO A 69 12.34 -0.98 13.98
C PRO A 69 11.54 -2.10 14.67
N VAL A 70 10.29 -1.81 14.99
CA VAL A 70 9.36 -2.72 15.67
C VAL A 70 8.08 -2.89 14.89
N LEU A 71 7.52 -4.08 14.93
CA LEU A 71 6.16 -4.38 14.48
C LEU A 71 5.26 -4.51 15.70
N SER A 72 4.11 -3.85 15.66
CA SER A 72 3.12 -3.86 16.73
C SER A 72 1.92 -4.71 16.35
N LEU A 73 1.41 -5.52 17.27
CA LEU A 73 0.14 -6.23 17.14
C LEU A 73 -0.97 -5.39 17.77
N LEU A 74 -1.86 -4.86 16.94
CA LEU A 74 -3.06 -4.13 17.34
C LEU A 74 -4.27 -5.05 17.21
N LYS A 75 -5.08 -5.19 18.28
CA LYS A 75 -6.32 -5.97 18.16
C LYS A 75 -7.35 -5.27 17.28
N HIS A 76 -8.22 -6.05 16.65
CA HIS A 76 -9.33 -5.52 15.84
C HIS A 76 -10.31 -4.64 16.64
N ASP A 77 -10.28 -4.68 17.96
CA ASP A 77 -11.06 -3.80 18.85
C ASP A 77 -10.35 -2.49 19.22
N GLY A 78 -9.12 -2.26 18.71
CA GLY A 78 -8.28 -1.09 18.99
C GLY A 78 -7.40 -1.24 20.23
N SER A 79 -7.51 -2.34 20.98
CA SER A 79 -6.69 -2.54 22.18
C SER A 79 -5.28 -3.00 21.85
N ARG A 80 -4.35 -2.62 22.74
CA ARG A 80 -2.92 -2.93 22.63
C ARG A 80 -2.67 -4.44 22.69
N GLY A 81 -1.88 -4.94 21.74
CA GLY A 81 -1.23 -6.24 21.81
C GLY A 81 0.24 -6.13 22.24
N LYS A 82 1.14 -6.85 21.58
CA LYS A 82 2.57 -6.81 21.84
C LYS A 82 3.34 -6.20 20.68
N THR A 83 4.62 -5.89 20.91
CA THR A 83 5.58 -5.48 19.88
C THR A 83 6.61 -6.56 19.64
N ILE A 84 7.15 -6.63 18.43
CA ILE A 84 8.22 -7.54 18.02
C ILE A 84 9.32 -6.70 17.37
N THR A 85 10.55 -6.82 17.86
CA THR A 85 11.70 -6.09 17.31
C THR A 85 12.28 -6.81 16.10
N ILE A 86 12.55 -6.11 15.02
CA ILE A 86 13.34 -6.62 13.88
C ILE A 86 14.80 -6.26 14.15
N VAL A 87 15.55 -7.23 14.70
CA VAL A 87 16.92 -7.01 15.16
C VAL A 87 17.87 -6.76 13.99
N GLY A 88 18.55 -5.63 14.00
CA GLY A 88 19.49 -5.23 12.94
C GLY A 88 18.84 -4.49 11.76
N ALA A 89 17.51 -4.35 11.73
CA ALA A 89 16.85 -3.46 10.81
C ALA A 89 16.98 -2.00 11.24
N THR A 90 16.73 -1.10 10.30
CA THR A 90 16.58 0.34 10.56
C THR A 90 15.17 0.76 10.18
N ASN A 91 14.63 1.76 10.85
CA ASN A 91 13.47 2.50 10.39
C ASN A 91 13.95 3.91 10.02
N ARG A 92 14.31 4.09 8.75
CA ARG A 92 14.64 5.40 8.21
C ARG A 92 13.37 6.15 7.80
N ASP A 93 12.47 5.41 7.13
CA ASP A 93 11.20 5.93 6.59
C ASP A 93 10.33 4.74 6.15
N TRP A 94 9.79 3.99 7.12
CA TRP A 94 8.85 2.91 6.86
C TRP A 94 7.49 3.49 6.50
N GLU A 95 6.83 2.91 5.48
CA GLU A 95 5.62 3.50 4.93
C GLU A 95 4.49 2.50 4.72
N ASP A 96 4.78 1.23 4.50
CA ASP A 96 3.73 0.21 4.31
C ASP A 96 4.18 -1.18 4.74
N ILE A 97 3.23 -2.00 5.17
CA ILE A 97 3.44 -3.39 5.52
C ILE A 97 2.43 -4.29 4.82
N VAL A 98 2.91 -5.34 4.18
CA VAL A 98 2.07 -6.31 3.46
C VAL A 98 2.28 -7.71 4.01
N LEU A 99 1.19 -8.44 4.29
CA LEU A 99 1.21 -9.87 4.56
C LEU A 99 0.85 -10.63 3.29
N SER A 100 1.75 -11.49 2.79
CA SER A 100 1.52 -12.26 1.57
C SER A 100 2.28 -13.59 1.59
N VAL A 101 2.34 -14.25 0.43
CA VAL A 101 3.23 -15.39 0.17
C VAL A 101 4.68 -14.90 0.03
N GLY A 102 5.63 -15.83 0.11
CA GLY A 102 7.05 -15.53 -0.03
C GLY A 102 7.82 -16.69 -0.67
N PRO A 103 9.14 -16.78 -0.48
CA PRO A 103 9.96 -17.82 -1.07
C PRO A 103 9.48 -19.24 -0.78
N GLU A 104 9.03 -19.52 0.42
CA GLU A 104 8.48 -20.82 0.81
C GLU A 104 6.95 -20.79 0.76
N ASP A 105 6.35 -21.58 -0.11
CA ASP A 105 4.90 -21.59 -0.37
C ASP A 105 4.05 -21.96 0.86
N SER A 106 4.61 -22.69 1.81
CA SER A 106 3.92 -23.09 3.04
C SER A 106 3.88 -22.02 4.13
N LYS A 107 4.57 -20.88 3.93
CA LYS A 107 4.72 -19.82 4.92
C LYS A 107 4.07 -18.52 4.45
N LYS A 108 3.64 -17.73 5.42
CA LYS A 108 3.27 -16.33 5.21
C LYS A 108 4.45 -15.45 5.57
N TYR A 109 4.58 -14.35 4.84
CA TYR A 109 5.65 -13.38 4.98
C TYR A 109 5.11 -11.97 5.17
N LEU A 110 5.74 -11.23 6.07
CA LEU A 110 5.59 -9.79 6.16
C LEU A 110 6.66 -9.13 5.29
N TYR A 111 6.24 -8.11 4.59
CA TYR A 111 7.08 -7.21 3.80
C TYR A 111 6.94 -5.82 4.40
N VAL A 112 8.02 -5.26 4.90
CA VAL A 112 8.06 -3.91 5.48
C VAL A 112 8.84 -3.01 4.55
N GLY A 113 8.22 -1.95 4.07
CA GLY A 113 8.78 -1.05 3.07
C GLY A 113 9.49 0.14 3.68
N GLU A 114 10.82 0.16 3.64
CA GLU A 114 11.64 1.35 3.89
C GLU A 114 11.76 2.15 2.58
N ILE A 115 10.64 2.78 2.19
CA ILE A 115 10.41 3.32 0.85
C ILE A 115 10.10 4.81 0.80
N GLY A 116 9.87 5.44 1.96
CA GLY A 116 9.64 6.87 2.09
C GLY A 116 10.89 7.69 1.76
N ASP A 117 10.67 8.84 1.14
CA ASP A 117 11.70 9.82 0.80
C ASP A 117 11.08 11.17 0.46
N ASN A 118 10.53 11.83 1.46
CA ASN A 118 9.84 13.12 1.33
C ASN A 118 10.65 14.18 0.54
N ASN A 119 11.98 14.09 0.57
CA ASN A 119 12.88 15.02 -0.10
C ASN A 119 13.50 14.47 -1.39
N ARG A 120 13.21 13.23 -1.77
CA ARG A 120 13.75 12.55 -2.95
C ARG A 120 15.28 12.58 -3.01
N GLN A 121 15.92 12.23 -1.90
CA GLN A 121 17.36 12.36 -1.71
C GLN A 121 18.10 11.03 -1.55
N TYR A 122 17.36 9.94 -1.32
CA TYR A 122 18.00 8.66 -1.06
C TYR A 122 18.36 7.95 -2.36
N PRO A 123 19.61 7.44 -2.47
CA PRO A 123 20.04 6.74 -3.66
C PRO A 123 19.51 5.30 -3.74
N LYS A 124 18.91 4.79 -2.64
CA LYS A 124 18.50 3.40 -2.51
C LYS A 124 17.41 3.24 -1.46
N TYR A 125 16.53 2.26 -1.69
CA TYR A 125 15.43 1.87 -0.83
C TYR A 125 15.54 0.40 -0.47
N SER A 126 14.79 -0.04 0.54
CA SER A 126 14.85 -1.43 1.01
C SER A 126 13.47 -1.96 1.36
N ILE A 127 13.31 -3.27 1.22
CA ILE A 127 12.15 -3.98 1.75
C ILE A 127 12.68 -5.09 2.66
N TYR A 128 12.21 -5.14 3.90
CA TYR A 128 12.49 -6.22 4.82
C TYR A 128 11.42 -7.30 4.66
N ARG A 129 11.83 -8.51 4.27
CA ARG A 129 10.94 -9.66 4.10
C ARG A 129 11.26 -10.71 5.15
N LEU A 130 10.32 -11.01 6.03
CA LEU A 130 10.47 -11.98 7.12
C LEU A 130 9.27 -12.94 7.16
N VAL A 131 9.52 -14.17 7.60
CA VAL A 131 8.41 -15.09 7.90
C VAL A 131 7.54 -14.45 8.98
N GLU A 132 6.22 -14.49 8.80
CA GLU A 132 5.30 -13.93 9.78
C GLU A 132 5.58 -14.51 11.16
N PRO A 133 5.86 -13.67 12.18
CA PRO A 133 6.17 -14.16 13.52
C PRO A 133 4.99 -14.90 14.14
N VAL A 134 5.32 -15.88 14.97
CA VAL A 134 4.34 -16.69 15.72
C VAL A 134 4.42 -16.40 17.22
N ALA A 135 3.48 -16.96 17.99
CA ALA A 135 3.47 -16.81 19.44
C ALA A 135 4.80 -17.22 20.09
N GLY A 136 5.18 -16.54 21.16
CA GLY A 136 6.42 -16.77 21.90
C GLY A 136 7.66 -16.08 21.33
N LYS A 137 7.54 -15.29 20.26
CA LYS A 137 8.63 -14.46 19.72
C LYS A 137 8.45 -13.00 20.12
N ASP A 138 9.51 -12.37 20.62
CA ASP A 138 9.56 -10.95 20.95
C ASP A 138 10.55 -10.21 20.05
N SER A 139 11.31 -10.95 19.23
CA SER A 139 12.22 -10.40 18.23
C SER A 139 12.40 -11.37 17.07
N VAL A 140 12.77 -10.82 15.91
CA VAL A 140 13.16 -11.53 14.69
C VAL A 140 14.47 -10.97 14.20
N SER A 141 15.44 -11.87 13.91
CA SER A 141 16.74 -11.53 13.29
C SER A 141 16.96 -12.24 11.96
N ASP A 142 16.05 -13.14 11.59
CA ASP A 142 16.09 -13.87 10.33
C ASP A 142 15.11 -13.20 9.35
N TYR A 143 15.66 -12.41 8.44
CA TYR A 143 14.92 -11.72 7.39
C TYR A 143 15.79 -11.46 6.17
N ASP A 144 15.16 -11.36 5.02
CA ASP A 144 15.78 -10.87 3.80
C ASP A 144 15.71 -9.34 3.75
N ARG A 145 16.79 -8.70 3.30
CA ARG A 145 16.77 -7.30 2.91
C ARG A 145 16.90 -7.20 1.40
N ILE A 146 15.88 -6.67 0.75
CA ILE A 146 15.81 -6.48 -0.69
C ILE A 146 16.11 -5.01 -0.97
N ASP A 147 17.32 -4.73 -1.43
CA ASP A 147 17.75 -3.37 -1.80
C ASP A 147 17.40 -3.07 -3.26
N PHE A 148 16.83 -1.89 -3.52
CA PHE A 148 16.48 -1.50 -4.89
C PHE A 148 16.67 0.00 -5.16
N ILE A 149 16.70 0.35 -6.45
CA ILE A 149 16.69 1.72 -6.96
C ILE A 149 15.60 1.88 -8.01
N TYR A 150 15.11 3.10 -8.19
CA TYR A 150 14.26 3.42 -9.34
C TYR A 150 15.12 3.76 -10.56
N PRO A 151 14.64 3.47 -11.79
CA PRO A 151 15.40 3.72 -13.02
C PRO A 151 15.53 5.20 -13.40
N ASP A 152 14.64 6.05 -12.87
CA ASP A 152 14.46 7.45 -13.21
C ASP A 152 14.72 8.41 -12.04
N GLY A 153 15.46 7.95 -11.04
CA GLY A 153 15.87 8.75 -9.88
C GLY A 153 15.03 8.49 -8.62
N PRO A 154 15.30 9.21 -7.53
CA PRO A 154 14.61 9.01 -6.26
C PRO A 154 13.12 9.34 -6.32
N HIS A 155 12.31 8.52 -5.66
CA HIS A 155 10.88 8.76 -5.48
C HIS A 155 10.48 8.56 -4.01
N ASP A 156 9.49 9.32 -3.59
CA ASP A 156 8.76 9.13 -2.35
C ASP A 156 7.61 8.16 -2.60
N ALA A 157 7.62 7.00 -1.94
CA ALA A 157 6.60 5.97 -2.10
C ALA A 157 6.06 5.55 -0.74
N GLU A 158 4.76 5.31 -0.67
CA GLU A 158 4.06 5.01 0.58
C GLU A 158 3.10 3.81 0.46
N ALA A 159 3.20 3.04 -0.61
CA ALA A 159 2.32 1.88 -0.77
C ALA A 159 3.02 0.72 -1.45
N MET A 160 2.69 -0.51 -1.01
CA MET A 160 3.18 -1.74 -1.60
C MET A 160 2.06 -2.74 -1.84
N LEU A 161 2.23 -3.56 -2.88
CA LEU A 161 1.44 -4.77 -3.11
C LEU A 161 2.40 -5.93 -3.38
N VAL A 162 2.06 -7.12 -2.91
CA VAL A 162 2.76 -8.35 -3.26
C VAL A 162 1.77 -9.26 -3.99
N GLU A 163 2.06 -9.56 -5.24
CA GLU A 163 1.23 -10.43 -6.06
C GLU A 163 1.36 -11.89 -5.61
N PRO A 164 0.27 -12.55 -5.18
CA PRO A 164 0.40 -13.87 -4.57
C PRO A 164 0.85 -14.97 -5.54
N THR A 165 0.60 -14.82 -6.83
CA THR A 165 0.94 -15.82 -7.85
C THR A 165 2.37 -15.70 -8.33
N SER A 166 2.80 -14.51 -8.73
CA SER A 166 4.15 -14.27 -9.24
C SER A 166 5.17 -13.98 -8.15
N LYS A 167 4.72 -13.56 -6.96
CA LYS A 167 5.55 -13.02 -5.87
C LYS A 167 6.29 -11.72 -6.24
N ASP A 168 5.85 -11.07 -7.31
CA ASP A 168 6.33 -9.74 -7.67
C ASP A 168 5.89 -8.72 -6.62
N ILE A 169 6.76 -7.76 -6.32
CA ILE A 169 6.45 -6.66 -5.41
C ILE A 169 6.17 -5.42 -6.27
N TYR A 170 5.07 -4.74 -6.00
CA TYR A 170 4.73 -3.47 -6.62
C TYR A 170 4.83 -2.37 -5.58
N ILE A 171 5.41 -1.24 -5.99
CA ILE A 171 5.62 -0.05 -5.16
C ILE A 171 4.93 1.11 -5.84
N ILE A 172 4.18 1.92 -5.08
CA ILE A 172 3.38 3.03 -5.61
C ILE A 172 3.85 4.33 -4.97
N THR A 173 4.20 5.31 -5.81
CA THR A 173 4.70 6.60 -5.34
C THR A 173 3.58 7.53 -4.89
N LYS A 174 3.89 8.45 -3.97
CA LYS A 174 2.95 9.45 -3.41
C LYS A 174 3.03 10.80 -4.12
N ARG A 175 4.25 11.36 -4.26
CA ARG A 175 4.45 12.79 -4.58
C ARG A 175 4.66 13.10 -6.06
N ASP A 176 4.46 12.14 -6.96
CA ASP A 176 4.47 12.39 -8.39
C ASP A 176 3.14 13.01 -8.85
N GLN A 177 3.13 13.74 -9.99
CA GLN A 177 1.90 14.32 -10.54
C GLN A 177 0.80 13.28 -10.79
N GLN A 178 1.23 12.08 -11.13
CA GLN A 178 0.44 10.84 -11.14
C GLN A 178 1.28 9.81 -10.38
N SER A 179 0.67 9.11 -9.42
CA SER A 179 1.38 8.07 -8.70
C SER A 179 1.87 7.01 -9.66
N LYS A 180 3.19 6.77 -9.67
CA LYS A 180 3.83 5.77 -10.51
C LYS A 180 3.81 4.42 -9.82
N VAL A 181 3.66 3.37 -10.60
CA VAL A 181 3.75 1.99 -10.13
C VAL A 181 5.03 1.37 -10.65
N TYR A 182 5.89 0.92 -9.75
CA TYR A 182 7.11 0.19 -10.05
C TYR A 182 6.99 -1.25 -9.62
N LYS A 183 7.75 -2.13 -10.26
CA LYS A 183 7.75 -3.57 -9.99
C LYS A 183 9.16 -4.08 -9.71
N LEU A 184 9.29 -4.91 -8.67
CA LEU A 184 10.44 -5.75 -8.40
C LEU A 184 10.07 -7.19 -8.74
N THR A 185 10.59 -7.70 -9.84
CA THR A 185 10.27 -9.04 -10.33
C THR A 185 10.88 -10.11 -9.42
N TYR A 186 10.11 -11.15 -9.12
CA TYR A 186 10.58 -12.32 -8.38
C TYR A 186 11.44 -13.25 -9.29
N PRO A 187 12.51 -13.89 -8.78
CA PRO A 187 13.03 -13.76 -7.41
C PRO A 187 13.82 -12.46 -7.20
N GLN A 188 13.49 -11.74 -6.14
CA GLN A 188 14.25 -10.55 -5.77
C GLN A 188 15.59 -10.96 -5.17
N SER A 189 16.69 -10.34 -5.64
CA SER A 189 18.02 -10.54 -5.07
C SER A 189 18.10 -9.95 -3.66
N VAL A 190 18.70 -10.70 -2.73
CA VAL A 190 19.04 -10.23 -1.39
C VAL A 190 20.53 -9.90 -1.24
N ASN A 191 21.31 -10.11 -2.30
CA ASN A 191 22.77 -9.92 -2.31
C ASN A 191 23.22 -8.73 -3.15
N THR A 192 22.36 -8.23 -4.04
CA THR A 192 22.67 -7.13 -4.95
C THR A 192 21.49 -6.18 -5.02
N THR A 193 21.79 -4.89 -5.18
CA THR A 193 20.75 -3.88 -5.45
C THR A 193 20.12 -4.13 -6.81
N ILE A 194 18.80 -4.20 -6.88
CA ILE A 194 18.04 -4.40 -8.11
C ILE A 194 17.44 -3.09 -8.60
N THR A 195 17.21 -2.99 -9.91
CA THR A 195 16.52 -1.83 -10.48
C THR A 195 15.05 -2.15 -10.67
N ALA A 196 14.19 -1.34 -10.07
CA ALA A 196 12.74 -1.46 -10.25
C ALA A 196 12.35 -1.18 -11.72
N THR A 197 11.28 -1.78 -12.18
CA THR A 197 10.73 -1.54 -13.52
C THR A 197 9.47 -0.68 -13.39
N HIS A 198 9.44 0.49 -14.02
CA HIS A 198 8.21 1.28 -14.14
C HIS A 198 7.19 0.51 -14.99
N VAL A 199 5.97 0.34 -14.49
CA VAL A 199 4.94 -0.46 -15.16
C VAL A 199 3.73 0.34 -15.63
N MET A 200 3.38 1.42 -14.92
CA MET A 200 2.28 2.33 -15.29
C MET A 200 2.22 3.54 -14.36
N ASP A 201 1.45 4.55 -14.76
CA ASP A 201 1.01 5.64 -13.91
C ASP A 201 -0.48 5.46 -13.55
N LEU A 202 -0.84 5.75 -12.30
CA LEU A 202 -2.22 5.79 -11.86
C LEU A 202 -2.86 7.13 -12.30
N PRO A 203 -4.18 7.18 -12.53
CA PRO A 203 -4.86 8.42 -12.95
C PRO A 203 -5.07 9.42 -11.80
N TYR A 204 -4.41 9.25 -10.67
CA TYR A 204 -4.47 10.10 -9.48
C TYR A 204 -3.10 10.12 -8.78
N MET A 205 -2.95 10.96 -7.77
CA MET A 205 -1.74 11.15 -6.96
C MET A 205 -2.04 11.01 -5.47
N GLY A 206 -1.00 11.06 -4.66
CA GLY A 206 -1.14 11.11 -3.20
C GLY A 206 -1.50 9.75 -2.59
N VAL A 207 -1.06 8.66 -3.20
CA VAL A 207 -1.25 7.30 -2.65
C VAL A 207 -0.45 7.16 -1.37
N VAL A 208 -1.12 6.68 -0.31
CA VAL A 208 -0.54 6.49 1.03
C VAL A 208 -0.54 5.02 1.47
N SER A 209 -1.34 4.15 0.88
CA SER A 209 -1.31 2.70 1.14
C SER A 209 -2.05 1.93 0.05
N ALA A 210 -1.81 0.63 -0.06
CA ALA A 210 -2.54 -0.25 -0.95
C ALA A 210 -2.67 -1.67 -0.37
N ALA A 211 -3.73 -2.38 -0.75
CA ALA A 211 -3.98 -3.73 -0.29
C ALA A 211 -4.45 -4.64 -1.42
N TYR A 212 -4.04 -5.90 -1.39
CA TYR A 212 -4.47 -6.96 -2.32
C TYR A 212 -5.20 -8.05 -1.54
N SER A 213 -6.39 -8.45 -2.00
CA SER A 213 -7.20 -9.50 -1.37
C SER A 213 -7.03 -10.86 -2.04
N SER A 214 -7.36 -11.94 -1.31
CA SER A 214 -7.45 -13.29 -1.87
C SER A 214 -8.55 -13.44 -2.93
N GLN A 215 -9.44 -12.46 -3.06
CA GLN A 215 -10.50 -12.40 -4.07
C GLN A 215 -10.09 -11.61 -5.32
N HIS A 216 -8.80 -11.36 -5.51
CA HIS A 216 -8.22 -10.58 -6.63
C HIS A 216 -8.72 -9.14 -6.67
N GLU A 217 -8.89 -8.52 -5.51
CA GLU A 217 -9.30 -7.13 -5.38
C GLU A 217 -8.12 -6.29 -4.93
N ILE A 218 -8.08 -5.03 -5.38
CA ILE A 218 -7.08 -4.06 -4.95
C ILE A 218 -7.80 -2.85 -4.37
N LEU A 219 -7.33 -2.41 -3.20
CA LEU A 219 -7.59 -1.08 -2.66
C LEU A 219 -6.35 -0.23 -2.86
N VAL A 220 -6.54 1.00 -3.33
CA VAL A 220 -5.50 2.03 -3.34
C VAL A 220 -6.06 3.23 -2.58
N LYS A 221 -5.37 3.59 -1.51
CA LYS A 221 -5.80 4.64 -0.59
C LYS A 221 -5.00 5.92 -0.81
N THR A 222 -5.70 7.04 -0.78
CA THR A 222 -5.14 8.38 -0.57
C THR A 222 -5.69 8.94 0.74
N TYR A 223 -5.26 10.12 1.18
CA TYR A 223 -5.85 10.75 2.36
C TYR A 223 -7.36 10.98 2.28
N SER A 224 -7.89 11.21 1.08
CA SER A 224 -9.30 11.60 0.88
C SER A 224 -10.17 10.56 0.19
N SER A 225 -9.57 9.47 -0.33
CA SER A 225 -10.31 8.53 -1.18
C SER A 225 -9.74 7.11 -1.06
N ILE A 226 -10.61 6.12 -1.28
CA ILE A 226 -10.21 4.73 -1.47
C ILE A 226 -10.74 4.29 -2.84
N TYR A 227 -9.82 3.87 -3.71
CA TYR A 227 -10.09 3.36 -5.04
C TYR A 227 -10.08 1.83 -5.02
N TYR A 228 -11.20 1.24 -5.40
CA TYR A 228 -11.40 -0.20 -5.43
C TYR A 228 -11.34 -0.71 -6.86
N TYR A 229 -10.52 -1.71 -7.09
CA TYR A 229 -10.40 -2.44 -8.34
C TYR A 229 -10.83 -3.88 -8.16
N LYS A 230 -11.65 -4.39 -9.07
CA LYS A 230 -12.06 -5.79 -9.10
C LYS A 230 -11.34 -6.52 -10.22
N GLY A 231 -10.46 -7.42 -9.85
CA GLY A 231 -9.77 -8.31 -10.78
C GLY A 231 -10.44 -9.66 -10.94
N LYS A 232 -9.82 -10.50 -11.75
CA LYS A 232 -10.20 -11.88 -12.01
C LYS A 232 -9.02 -12.79 -11.64
N ALA A 233 -9.31 -14.06 -11.42
CA ALA A 233 -8.25 -15.06 -11.20
C ALA A 233 -7.30 -15.11 -12.41
N GLY A 234 -6.01 -15.10 -12.14
CA GLY A 234 -4.94 -15.13 -13.15
C GLY A 234 -4.51 -13.76 -13.69
N GLU A 235 -5.21 -12.68 -13.36
CA GLU A 235 -4.76 -11.32 -13.70
C GLU A 235 -3.65 -10.87 -12.76
N SER A 236 -2.62 -10.26 -13.31
CA SER A 236 -1.55 -9.59 -12.56
C SER A 236 -2.06 -8.30 -11.91
N VAL A 237 -1.35 -7.82 -10.88
CA VAL A 237 -1.63 -6.52 -10.25
C VAL A 237 -1.72 -5.41 -11.29
N LYS A 238 -0.81 -5.39 -12.29
CA LYS A 238 -0.86 -4.41 -13.38
C LYS A 238 -2.17 -4.49 -14.17
N GLU A 239 -2.60 -5.69 -14.55
CA GLU A 239 -3.84 -5.88 -15.32
C GLU A 239 -5.06 -5.43 -14.52
N VAL A 240 -5.12 -5.76 -13.23
CA VAL A 240 -6.19 -5.31 -12.34
C VAL A 240 -6.22 -3.79 -12.23
N LEU A 241 -5.07 -3.12 -12.06
CA LEU A 241 -4.98 -1.66 -11.98
C LEU A 241 -5.33 -0.94 -13.31
N LEU A 242 -5.35 -1.66 -14.43
CA LEU A 242 -5.83 -1.14 -15.72
C LEU A 242 -7.35 -1.17 -15.84
N HIS A 243 -8.06 -1.89 -14.98
CA HIS A 243 -9.53 -1.87 -14.96
C HIS A 243 -10.05 -0.50 -14.49
N SER A 244 -11.34 -0.27 -14.76
CA SER A 244 -12.04 0.86 -14.15
C SER A 244 -12.15 0.63 -12.64
N TYR A 245 -11.81 1.65 -11.87
CA TYR A 245 -11.98 1.62 -10.41
C TYR A 245 -13.32 2.19 -9.98
N GLN A 246 -13.74 1.83 -8.78
CA GLN A 246 -14.84 2.44 -8.07
C GLN A 246 -14.29 3.21 -6.87
N SER A 247 -14.69 4.48 -6.69
CA SER A 247 -14.44 5.18 -5.44
C SER A 247 -15.38 4.63 -4.38
N LEU A 248 -14.82 4.10 -3.30
CA LEU A 248 -15.60 3.61 -2.17
C LEU A 248 -16.10 4.76 -1.30
N PRO A 249 -17.27 4.62 -0.63
CA PRO A 249 -17.60 5.47 0.49
C PRO A 249 -16.50 5.39 1.55
N TYR A 250 -15.94 6.53 1.94
CA TYR A 250 -14.85 6.61 2.88
C TYR A 250 -15.06 7.80 3.82
N GLN A 251 -15.07 7.52 5.12
CA GLN A 251 -15.05 8.55 6.15
C GLN A 251 -13.60 9.01 6.31
N VAL A 252 -13.30 10.22 5.81
CA VAL A 252 -11.94 10.78 5.83
C VAL A 252 -11.42 10.84 7.27
N GLU A 253 -10.24 10.31 7.47
CA GLU A 253 -9.50 10.26 8.73
C GLU A 253 -8.43 11.36 8.75
N ALA A 254 -8.14 11.90 9.93
CA ALA A 254 -6.98 12.77 10.11
C ALA A 254 -5.70 11.93 9.97
N GLN A 255 -4.86 12.24 8.99
CA GLN A 255 -3.66 11.44 8.67
C GLN A 255 -3.99 9.94 8.57
N GLY A 256 -5.02 9.62 7.77
CA GLY A 256 -5.40 8.23 7.52
C GLY A 256 -4.46 7.64 6.46
N GLU A 257 -3.47 6.87 6.84
CA GLU A 257 -2.44 6.38 5.93
C GLU A 257 -2.62 4.91 5.57
N ALA A 258 -3.03 4.06 6.50
CA ALA A 258 -3.03 2.62 6.30
C ALA A 258 -4.35 2.02 5.80
N VAL A 259 -4.27 0.93 5.01
CA VAL A 259 -5.40 0.10 4.60
C VAL A 259 -5.01 -1.37 4.46
N CYS A 260 -5.85 -2.31 4.91
CA CYS A 260 -5.71 -3.73 4.56
C CYS A 260 -7.07 -4.43 4.47
N PHE A 261 -7.16 -5.48 3.66
CA PHE A 261 -8.29 -6.39 3.72
C PHE A 261 -8.22 -7.27 4.97
N SER A 262 -9.37 -7.66 5.51
CA SER A 262 -9.43 -8.74 6.49
C SER A 262 -9.14 -10.09 5.81
N ASN A 263 -8.39 -10.97 6.48
CA ASN A 263 -8.00 -12.27 5.95
C ASN A 263 -9.19 -13.20 5.65
N ASP A 264 -10.29 -13.03 6.37
CA ASP A 264 -11.53 -13.78 6.18
C ASP A 264 -12.42 -13.23 5.05
N GLY A 265 -11.99 -12.10 4.43
CA GLY A 265 -12.73 -11.44 3.36
C GLY A 265 -13.98 -10.69 3.80
N SER A 266 -14.23 -10.55 5.11
CA SER A 266 -15.43 -9.90 5.66
C SER A 266 -15.45 -8.39 5.50
N GLY A 267 -14.32 -7.77 5.09
CA GLY A 267 -14.22 -6.33 4.89
C GLY A 267 -12.79 -5.84 4.72
N PHE A 268 -12.58 -4.59 5.07
CA PHE A 268 -11.24 -3.99 5.12
C PHE A 268 -11.12 -3.02 6.30
N PHE A 269 -9.90 -2.88 6.79
CA PHE A 269 -9.54 -1.94 7.84
C PHE A 269 -8.85 -0.72 7.25
N THR A 270 -9.05 0.44 7.92
CA THR A 270 -8.19 1.62 7.77
C THR A 270 -7.70 2.04 9.14
N LEU A 271 -6.49 2.59 9.21
CA LEU A 271 -5.91 3.11 10.44
C LEU A 271 -5.34 4.49 10.15
N SER A 272 -5.64 5.44 11.05
CA SER A 272 -5.05 6.77 11.01
C SER A 272 -3.87 6.88 11.97
N GLU A 273 -3.01 7.86 11.73
CA GLU A 273 -2.18 8.38 12.81
C GLU A 273 -3.02 9.06 13.87
N LYS A 274 -2.41 9.29 15.02
CA LYS A 274 -3.02 10.09 16.09
C LYS A 274 -3.20 11.55 15.67
N SER A 275 -2.20 12.12 14.96
CA SER A 275 -2.21 13.52 14.56
C SER A 275 -2.59 14.44 15.75
N PHE A 276 -3.57 15.32 15.59
CA PHE A 276 -4.11 16.19 16.65
C PHE A 276 -5.20 15.55 17.52
N LEU A 277 -5.56 14.30 17.25
CA LEU A 277 -6.58 13.56 18.01
C LEU A 277 -5.99 12.99 19.31
N PRO A 278 -6.82 12.65 20.30
CA PRO A 278 -6.36 12.00 21.54
C PRO A 278 -5.80 10.59 21.31
N ALA A 279 -6.22 9.91 20.23
CA ALA A 279 -5.76 8.58 19.83
C ALA A 279 -5.92 8.39 18.33
N ALA A 280 -5.15 7.47 17.75
CA ALA A 280 -5.37 6.95 16.40
C ALA A 280 -6.75 6.28 16.30
N LYS A 281 -7.29 6.18 15.09
CA LYS A 281 -8.61 5.58 14.82
C LYS A 281 -8.46 4.36 13.93
N LEU A 282 -9.01 3.24 14.38
CA LEU A 282 -9.15 2.02 13.61
C LEU A 282 -10.61 1.91 13.14
N ASN A 283 -10.79 1.84 11.82
CA ASN A 283 -12.08 1.72 11.19
C ASN A 283 -12.20 0.38 10.48
N PHE A 284 -13.38 -0.21 10.48
CA PHE A 284 -13.67 -1.44 9.75
C PHE A 284 -14.90 -1.25 8.86
N TYR A 285 -14.71 -1.42 7.55
CA TYR A 285 -15.75 -1.39 6.54
C TYR A 285 -16.17 -2.81 6.18
N ARG A 286 -17.34 -3.22 6.63
CA ARG A 286 -17.88 -4.56 6.40
C ARG A 286 -18.25 -4.76 4.94
N ARG A 287 -17.98 -5.95 4.41
CA ARG A 287 -18.50 -6.41 3.12
C ARG A 287 -20.00 -6.70 3.24
N LYS A 288 -20.78 -6.29 2.23
CA LYS A 288 -22.24 -6.53 2.12
C LYS A 288 -22.57 -7.94 1.69
#